data_ba071902d9fe5db797f510579d25ac84
#
_entry.id   ba071902d9fe5db797f510579d25ac84
#
_cell.length_a   1.000
_cell.length_b   1.000
_cell.length_c   1.000
_cell.angle_alpha   90.00
_cell.angle_beta   90.00
_cell.angle_gamma   90.00
#
_symmetry.space_group_name_H-M   'P 1'
#
loop_
_entity.id
_entity.type
_entity.pdbx_description
1 polymer ?
#
loop_
_entity_poly.entity_id
_entity_poly.type
_entity_poly.pdbx_seq_one_letter_code
_entity_poly.pdbx_strand_id
1 'polypeptide(L)'
;MTSGQRRKEKDWREDLAPKRRLEVSQLDESVWLPPAATNPFDNNTSQLTYYEIFKLATFGLVVAPLRFLIALVTLVLATLLAKIALVGLSQEELYAKPLTPWRKRFIDSYYYLGRFMLLVLGFWWINVKGKPDPKAKIVVSNHVSFADIPFYVYYLRPAPLSRIENASIPIIKELHYGLQAILVSRDEEASRQNAKKTIKERSIQPSWPPTLIFPEGTTSNGKSLITFKPGAFIPGEPVQPVVLRFPHVHLDLCWVNGSPSPLMLVWRILSQPVIHLEVQFLPTHYPSQEEKQDAMLFAENVRHRMASALNVPVTSHSFADVKLGLKAANYGFPGQLTSTVEVDTVQKRLGLSFDEMLALVAKFMVINKSKDGEIKLEEFVDQFRDMNVNENSINQFFQALDLDNSGAIDYREFLVGSVAIGNILSGKSVCPQPFTKLFENKSFVAFWQKDHKKEADEEIQRRQQERKKAKSE
;
A
#
# COMPACT_ATOMS: atom_id res chain seq x y z
N MET A 1 38.51 12.25 5.61
CA MET A 1 38.21 12.02 7.04
C MET A 1 37.00 12.87 7.39
N THR A 2 35.83 12.34 7.33
CA THR A 2 34.61 12.94 7.89
C THR A 2 33.80 11.83 8.52
N SER A 3 33.72 11.93 9.84
CA SER A 3 33.08 11.01 10.75
C SER A 3 31.58 10.85 10.43
N GLY A 4 31.20 9.67 9.99
CA GLY A 4 29.81 9.26 9.90
C GLY A 4 29.19 9.23 11.30
N GLN A 5 28.41 10.21 11.64
CA GLN A 5 27.49 10.13 12.77
C GLN A 5 26.45 9.05 12.45
N ARG A 6 26.65 7.83 12.95
CA ARG A 6 25.57 6.88 13.18
C ARG A 6 24.57 7.61 14.09
N ARG A 7 23.42 8.02 13.55
CA ARG A 7 22.25 8.35 14.39
C ARG A 7 21.98 7.07 15.20
N LYS A 8 22.27 7.14 16.49
CA LYS A 8 21.79 6.13 17.44
C LYS A 8 20.28 6.11 17.30
N GLU A 9 19.69 4.95 17.02
CA GLU A 9 18.26 4.75 17.21
C GLU A 9 17.94 5.24 18.62
N LYS A 10 17.07 6.27 18.69
CA LYS A 10 16.67 6.86 19.95
C LYS A 10 15.94 5.76 20.73
N ASP A 11 16.49 5.35 21.86
CA ASP A 11 15.83 4.33 22.70
C ASP A 11 14.53 4.94 23.24
N TRP A 12 13.40 4.53 22.69
CA TRP A 12 12.05 4.98 23.09
C TRP A 12 11.80 4.80 24.59
N ARG A 13 12.58 3.91 25.25
CA ARG A 13 12.54 3.70 26.70
C ARG A 13 13.00 4.91 27.49
N GLU A 14 13.82 5.80 26.91
CA GLU A 14 14.30 7.02 27.57
C GLU A 14 13.23 8.12 27.60
N ASP A 15 12.25 8.07 26.68
CA ASP A 15 11.20 9.08 26.58
C ASP A 15 9.98 8.79 27.50
N LEU A 16 9.92 7.62 28.14
CA LEU A 16 8.86 7.27 29.11
C LEU A 16 9.21 7.82 30.50
N ALA A 17 8.27 8.51 31.13
CA ALA A 17 8.44 8.99 32.50
C ALA A 17 8.73 7.80 33.47
N PRO A 18 9.62 7.97 34.46
CA PRO A 18 10.10 6.87 35.32
C PRO A 18 9.00 6.05 36.01
N LYS A 19 7.87 6.66 36.35
CA LYS A 19 6.72 5.97 36.98
C LYS A 19 5.99 5.01 36.03
N ARG A 20 5.97 5.29 34.72
CA ARG A 20 5.32 4.44 33.73
C ARG A 20 6.20 3.32 33.19
N ARG A 21 7.54 3.45 33.26
CA ARG A 21 8.41 2.30 33.01
C ARG A 21 8.08 1.09 33.89
N LEU A 22 7.60 1.31 35.09
CA LEU A 22 7.17 0.25 36.01
C LEU A 22 5.80 -0.35 35.64
N GLU A 23 4.87 0.48 35.10
CA GLU A 23 3.52 0.03 34.72
C GLU A 23 3.52 -0.67 33.35
N VAL A 24 4.31 -0.20 32.38
CA VAL A 24 4.50 -0.84 31.08
C VAL A 24 5.34 -2.12 31.17
N SER A 25 6.28 -2.21 32.12
CA SER A 25 7.02 -3.45 32.39
C SER A 25 6.15 -4.56 33.00
N GLN A 26 4.95 -4.23 33.47
CA GLN A 26 3.94 -5.21 33.91
C GLN A 26 3.10 -5.75 32.74
N LEU A 27 3.03 -5.01 31.61
CA LEU A 27 2.59 -5.53 30.33
C LEU A 27 3.84 -6.13 29.67
N ASP A 28 3.83 -7.40 29.37
CA ASP A 28 4.93 -8.15 28.79
C ASP A 28 5.64 -7.34 27.67
N GLU A 29 6.93 -7.03 27.85
CA GLU A 29 7.74 -6.27 26.86
C GLU A 29 7.73 -6.88 25.46
N SER A 30 7.41 -8.18 25.33
CA SER A 30 7.27 -8.88 24.05
C SER A 30 6.11 -8.35 23.20
N VAL A 31 5.17 -7.64 23.80
CA VAL A 31 3.93 -7.16 23.18
C VAL A 31 4.08 -5.73 22.61
N TRP A 32 5.20 -5.04 22.90
CA TRP A 32 5.41 -3.68 22.43
C TRP A 32 5.53 -3.57 20.90
N LEU A 33 4.75 -2.65 20.29
CA LEU A 33 4.85 -2.26 18.90
C LEU A 33 5.42 -0.84 18.80
N PRO A 34 6.63 -0.65 18.23
CA PRO A 34 7.13 0.70 17.97
C PRO A 34 6.24 1.41 16.93
N PRO A 35 6.08 2.74 17.02
CA PRO A 35 5.40 3.49 15.98
C PRO A 35 6.17 3.35 14.65
N ALA A 36 5.45 3.21 13.55
CA ALA A 36 6.06 3.18 12.23
C ALA A 36 6.81 4.48 11.95
N ALA A 37 8.08 4.40 11.58
CA ALA A 37 8.94 5.56 11.37
C ALA A 37 8.49 6.45 10.20
N THR A 38 7.80 5.87 9.21
CA THR A 38 7.25 6.56 8.04
C THR A 38 5.97 5.88 7.58
N ASN A 39 4.97 6.69 7.20
CA ASN A 39 3.77 6.17 6.57
C ASN A 39 3.93 6.17 5.05
N PRO A 40 4.05 5.01 4.38
CA PRO A 40 4.19 4.93 2.92
C PRO A 40 2.89 5.19 2.16
N PHE A 41 1.76 5.29 2.85
CA PHE A 41 0.42 5.42 2.26
C PHE A 41 -0.22 6.78 2.53
N ASP A 42 0.58 7.77 2.89
CA ASP A 42 0.13 9.13 3.09
C ASP A 42 0.37 9.98 1.84
N ASN A 43 -0.65 10.77 1.45
CA ASN A 43 -0.55 11.76 0.38
C ASN A 43 -0.51 13.18 0.98
N ASN A 44 0.61 13.86 0.81
CA ASN A 44 0.85 15.17 1.42
C ASN A 44 0.09 16.34 0.77
N THR A 45 -0.72 16.10 -0.26
CA THR A 45 -1.47 17.16 -0.94
C THR A 45 -2.93 17.27 -0.50
N SER A 46 -3.23 16.85 0.73
CA SER A 46 -4.56 17.03 1.32
C SER A 46 -4.96 18.51 1.44
N GLN A 47 -3.97 19.40 1.63
CA GLN A 47 -4.18 20.85 1.67
C GLN A 47 -3.55 21.50 0.43
N LEU A 48 -4.40 22.08 -0.42
CA LEU A 48 -3.96 22.83 -1.59
C LEU A 48 -3.37 24.18 -1.15
N THR A 49 -2.17 24.49 -1.64
CA THR A 49 -1.61 25.84 -1.49
C THR A 49 -2.36 26.84 -2.38
N TYR A 50 -2.31 28.13 -2.09
CA TYR A 50 -2.88 29.17 -2.96
C TYR A 50 -2.33 29.08 -4.38
N TYR A 51 -1.07 28.71 -4.54
CA TYR A 51 -0.45 28.49 -5.84
C TYR A 51 -1.09 27.31 -6.62
N GLU A 52 -1.38 26.19 -5.93
CA GLU A 52 -2.08 25.08 -6.56
C GLU A 52 -3.53 25.45 -6.93
N ILE A 53 -4.23 26.17 -6.07
CA ILE A 53 -5.57 26.68 -6.36
C ILE A 53 -5.54 27.58 -7.60
N PHE A 54 -4.57 28.49 -7.70
CA PHE A 54 -4.40 29.34 -8.88
C PHE A 54 -4.15 28.52 -10.15
N LYS A 55 -3.27 27.51 -10.10
CA LYS A 55 -3.02 26.62 -11.25
C LYS A 55 -4.28 25.85 -11.66
N LEU A 56 -5.02 25.31 -10.70
CA LEU A 56 -6.26 24.59 -10.96
C LEU A 56 -7.33 25.50 -11.56
N ALA A 57 -7.43 26.75 -11.11
CA ALA A 57 -8.36 27.75 -11.63
C ALA A 57 -7.99 28.26 -13.04
N THR A 58 -6.72 28.25 -13.42
CA THR A 58 -6.24 28.72 -14.72
C THR A 58 -6.00 27.56 -15.68
N PHE A 59 -4.93 26.80 -15.48
CA PHE A 59 -4.58 25.65 -16.32
C PHE A 59 -5.61 24.53 -16.23
N GLY A 60 -6.21 24.32 -15.06
CA GLY A 60 -7.23 23.31 -14.86
C GLY A 60 -8.47 23.54 -15.67
N LEU A 61 -8.92 24.77 -15.86
CA LEU A 61 -10.11 25.10 -16.65
C LEU A 61 -9.89 25.04 -18.15
N VAL A 62 -8.69 25.38 -18.63
CA VAL A 62 -8.42 25.51 -20.07
C VAL A 62 -7.56 24.36 -20.60
N VAL A 63 -6.43 24.10 -19.95
CA VAL A 63 -5.43 23.14 -20.45
C VAL A 63 -5.81 21.70 -20.09
N ALA A 64 -6.30 21.45 -18.87
CA ALA A 64 -6.59 20.09 -18.43
C ALA A 64 -7.71 19.41 -19.26
N PRO A 65 -8.85 20.05 -19.62
CA PRO A 65 -9.85 19.44 -20.50
C PRO A 65 -9.30 19.08 -21.87
N LEU A 66 -8.48 19.96 -22.46
CA LEU A 66 -7.85 19.70 -23.76
C LEU A 66 -6.88 18.52 -23.68
N ARG A 67 -6.00 18.51 -22.67
CA ARG A 67 -5.08 17.40 -22.42
C ARG A 67 -5.83 16.10 -22.14
N PHE A 68 -6.93 16.15 -21.41
CA PHE A 68 -7.77 14.98 -21.13
C PHE A 68 -8.35 14.39 -22.42
N LEU A 69 -8.89 15.24 -23.30
CA LEU A 69 -9.39 14.80 -24.61
C LEU A 69 -8.27 14.18 -25.46
N ILE A 70 -7.11 14.82 -25.54
CA ILE A 70 -5.96 14.30 -26.28
C ILE A 70 -5.47 12.96 -25.69
N ALA A 71 -5.42 12.83 -24.37
CA ALA A 71 -5.08 11.58 -23.68
C ALA A 71 -6.07 10.47 -24.03
N LEU A 72 -7.38 10.77 -24.01
CA LEU A 72 -8.43 9.82 -24.36
C LEU A 72 -8.30 9.36 -25.81
N VAL A 73 -8.08 10.28 -26.76
CA VAL A 73 -7.85 9.95 -28.19
C VAL A 73 -6.61 9.06 -28.32
N THR A 74 -5.54 9.36 -27.60
CA THR A 74 -4.31 8.55 -27.61
C THR A 74 -4.56 7.13 -27.10
N LEU A 75 -5.36 6.97 -26.02
CA LEU A 75 -5.74 5.67 -25.50
C LEU A 75 -6.62 4.89 -26.47
N VAL A 76 -7.58 5.56 -27.12
CA VAL A 76 -8.44 4.94 -28.14
C VAL A 76 -7.59 4.46 -29.32
N LEU A 77 -6.65 5.28 -29.82
CA LEU A 77 -5.73 4.88 -30.89
C LEU A 77 -4.88 3.68 -30.48
N ALA A 78 -4.30 3.67 -29.28
CA ALA A 78 -3.55 2.54 -28.79
C ALA A 78 -4.43 1.27 -28.70
N THR A 79 -5.68 1.41 -28.27
CA THR A 79 -6.64 0.30 -28.24
C THR A 79 -6.96 -0.25 -29.63
N LEU A 80 -7.13 0.61 -30.62
CA LEU A 80 -7.36 0.21 -32.01
C LEU A 80 -6.16 -0.55 -32.57
N LEU A 81 -4.95 -0.08 -32.32
CA LEU A 81 -3.72 -0.77 -32.72
C LEU A 81 -3.58 -2.14 -32.03
N ALA A 82 -3.95 -2.24 -30.73
CA ALA A 82 -4.01 -3.52 -30.04
C ALA A 82 -5.01 -4.46 -30.71
N LYS A 83 -6.23 -4.00 -30.99
CA LYS A 83 -7.26 -4.81 -31.65
C LYS A 83 -6.79 -5.34 -33.01
N ILE A 84 -6.15 -4.51 -33.81
CA ILE A 84 -5.57 -4.92 -35.10
C ILE A 84 -4.48 -5.98 -34.87
N ALA A 85 -3.59 -5.77 -33.92
CA ALA A 85 -2.54 -6.73 -33.61
C ALA A 85 -3.06 -8.07 -33.10
N LEU A 86 -4.25 -8.09 -32.48
CA LEU A 86 -4.84 -9.27 -31.85
C LEU A 86 -5.89 -9.98 -32.72
N VAL A 87 -6.22 -9.44 -33.90
CA VAL A 87 -7.22 -10.06 -34.79
C VAL A 87 -6.88 -11.53 -35.06
N GLY A 88 -7.86 -12.42 -34.83
CA GLY A 88 -7.75 -13.85 -35.07
C GLY A 88 -6.85 -14.60 -34.10
N LEU A 89 -6.40 -14.01 -32.97
CA LEU A 89 -5.73 -14.72 -31.89
C LEU A 89 -6.75 -15.15 -30.83
N SER A 90 -6.68 -16.43 -30.43
CA SER A 90 -7.33 -16.89 -29.22
C SER A 90 -6.56 -16.42 -27.97
N GLN A 91 -7.21 -16.41 -26.80
CA GLN A 91 -6.52 -16.10 -25.54
C GLN A 91 -5.40 -17.11 -25.24
N GLU A 92 -5.62 -18.38 -25.56
CA GLU A 92 -4.62 -19.43 -25.36
C GLU A 92 -3.37 -19.18 -26.19
N GLU A 93 -3.53 -18.85 -27.48
CA GLU A 93 -2.40 -18.51 -28.36
C GLU A 93 -1.67 -17.26 -27.90
N LEU A 94 -2.39 -16.25 -27.40
CA LEU A 94 -1.82 -15.00 -26.90
C LEU A 94 -0.87 -15.22 -25.71
N TYR A 95 -1.19 -16.19 -24.86
CA TYR A 95 -0.36 -16.50 -23.69
C TYR A 95 0.71 -17.56 -23.96
N ALA A 96 0.51 -18.41 -24.99
CA ALA A 96 1.41 -19.51 -25.31
C ALA A 96 2.64 -19.06 -26.11
N LYS A 97 2.54 -18.01 -26.93
CA LYS A 97 3.60 -17.61 -27.88
C LYS A 97 3.78 -16.07 -27.91
N PRO A 98 5.01 -15.59 -28.14
CA PRO A 98 5.24 -14.18 -28.46
C PRO A 98 4.49 -13.78 -29.73
N LEU A 99 4.12 -12.51 -29.81
CA LEU A 99 3.49 -11.96 -31.02
C LEU A 99 4.38 -12.14 -32.25
N THR A 100 3.76 -12.50 -33.38
CA THR A 100 4.45 -12.57 -34.66
C THR A 100 5.00 -11.19 -35.09
N PRO A 101 6.04 -11.13 -35.95
CA PRO A 101 6.70 -9.86 -36.29
C PRO A 101 5.75 -8.76 -36.81
N TRP A 102 4.74 -9.11 -37.63
CA TRP A 102 3.81 -8.12 -38.14
C TRP A 102 2.89 -7.56 -37.03
N ARG A 103 2.40 -8.41 -36.13
CA ARG A 103 1.58 -8.01 -34.99
C ARG A 103 2.39 -7.15 -34.00
N LYS A 104 3.63 -7.55 -33.76
CA LYS A 104 4.56 -6.83 -32.91
C LYS A 104 4.79 -5.39 -33.41
N ARG A 105 4.83 -5.14 -34.71
CA ARG A 105 4.97 -3.78 -35.26
C ARG A 105 3.89 -2.80 -34.81
N PHE A 106 2.63 -3.27 -34.67
CA PHE A 106 1.55 -2.44 -34.13
C PHE A 106 1.78 -2.13 -32.65
N ILE A 107 2.26 -3.09 -31.88
CA ILE A 107 2.58 -2.87 -30.46
C ILE A 107 3.86 -2.04 -30.30
N ASP A 108 4.82 -2.18 -31.17
CA ASP A 108 6.03 -1.33 -31.16
C ASP A 108 5.71 0.16 -31.37
N SER A 109 4.60 0.50 -32.02
CA SER A 109 4.12 1.88 -32.12
C SER A 109 3.72 2.50 -30.77
N TYR A 110 3.51 1.67 -29.74
CA TYR A 110 3.29 2.12 -28.35
C TYR A 110 4.48 2.92 -27.80
N TYR A 111 5.67 2.75 -28.36
CA TYR A 111 6.80 3.63 -28.10
C TYR A 111 6.42 5.10 -28.32
N TYR A 112 5.84 5.42 -29.46
CA TYR A 112 5.47 6.79 -29.82
C TYR A 112 4.25 7.27 -29.01
N LEU A 113 3.24 6.42 -28.86
CA LEU A 113 2.03 6.75 -28.11
C LEU A 113 2.32 6.91 -26.61
N GLY A 114 3.18 6.08 -26.04
CA GLY A 114 3.62 6.21 -24.66
C GLY A 114 4.40 7.51 -24.42
N ARG A 115 5.31 7.86 -25.33
CA ARG A 115 6.04 9.13 -25.25
C ARG A 115 5.12 10.34 -25.41
N PHE A 116 4.18 10.26 -26.36
CA PHE A 116 3.19 11.30 -26.56
C PHE A 116 2.26 11.45 -25.35
N MET A 117 1.80 10.34 -24.77
CA MET A 117 1.01 10.36 -23.53
C MET A 117 1.76 11.06 -22.40
N LEU A 118 3.05 10.76 -22.21
CA LEU A 118 3.87 11.43 -21.21
C LEU A 118 3.95 12.95 -21.44
N LEU A 119 4.08 13.40 -22.70
CA LEU A 119 4.04 14.84 -23.04
C LEU A 119 2.69 15.46 -22.67
N VAL A 120 1.59 14.79 -23.00
CA VAL A 120 0.22 15.24 -22.68
C VAL A 120 0.03 15.35 -21.17
N LEU A 121 0.58 14.42 -20.39
CA LEU A 121 0.55 14.44 -18.93
C LEU A 121 1.48 15.51 -18.31
N GLY A 122 2.33 16.16 -19.10
CA GLY A 122 3.24 17.21 -18.63
C GLY A 122 4.68 16.78 -18.38
N PHE A 123 5.04 15.53 -18.72
CA PHE A 123 6.42 15.02 -18.62
C PHE A 123 7.23 15.38 -19.86
N TRP A 124 7.64 16.64 -19.95
CA TRP A 124 8.42 17.16 -21.09
C TRP A 124 9.83 16.56 -21.14
N TRP A 125 10.47 16.48 -19.98
CA TRP A 125 11.81 15.91 -19.81
C TRP A 125 11.76 14.76 -18.82
N ILE A 126 12.47 13.69 -19.18
CA ILE A 126 12.62 12.51 -18.34
C ILE A 126 14.12 12.29 -18.17
N ASN A 127 14.58 12.32 -16.93
CA ASN A 127 15.99 12.05 -16.62
C ASN A 127 16.17 10.55 -16.44
N VAL A 128 16.79 9.88 -17.42
CA VAL A 128 17.04 8.44 -17.39
C VAL A 128 18.52 8.18 -17.17
N LYS A 129 18.86 7.48 -16.10
CA LYS A 129 20.21 6.98 -15.79
C LYS A 129 20.28 5.48 -16.00
N GLY A 130 21.39 5.00 -16.55
CA GLY A 130 21.55 3.57 -16.88
C GLY A 130 20.81 3.15 -18.15
N LYS A 131 20.74 1.86 -18.39
CA LYS A 131 20.13 1.27 -19.59
C LYS A 131 19.43 -0.06 -19.25
N PRO A 132 18.38 -0.43 -19.99
CA PRO A 132 17.83 -1.78 -19.93
C PRO A 132 18.89 -2.83 -20.29
N ASP A 133 18.96 -3.89 -19.50
CA ASP A 133 19.81 -5.04 -19.80
C ASP A 133 19.01 -6.09 -20.58
N PRO A 134 19.37 -6.38 -21.84
CA PRO A 134 18.66 -7.37 -22.65
C PRO A 134 18.69 -8.79 -22.06
N LYS A 135 19.67 -9.07 -21.17
CA LYS A 135 19.82 -10.36 -20.52
C LYS A 135 18.86 -10.54 -19.33
N ALA A 136 18.41 -9.43 -18.73
CA ALA A 136 17.45 -9.47 -17.63
C ALA A 136 16.02 -9.41 -18.19
N LYS A 137 15.34 -10.55 -18.17
CA LYS A 137 13.95 -10.65 -18.63
C LYS A 137 12.92 -10.30 -17.56
N ILE A 138 13.34 -10.14 -16.31
CA ILE A 138 12.52 -9.68 -15.20
C ILE A 138 12.99 -8.29 -14.82
N VAL A 139 12.09 -7.32 -14.91
CA VAL A 139 12.32 -5.94 -14.48
C VAL A 139 11.43 -5.66 -13.29
N VAL A 140 12.00 -5.20 -12.18
CA VAL A 140 11.25 -4.81 -10.99
C VAL A 140 11.39 -3.32 -10.74
N SER A 141 10.29 -2.68 -10.35
CA SER A 141 10.27 -1.25 -10.05
C SER A 141 9.44 -0.94 -8.82
N ASN A 142 9.78 0.13 -8.12
CA ASN A 142 8.87 0.74 -7.17
C ASN A 142 7.64 1.32 -7.90
N HIS A 143 6.51 1.45 -7.20
CA HIS A 143 5.24 1.87 -7.77
C HIS A 143 4.65 3.05 -7.00
N VAL A 144 4.61 4.22 -7.63
CA VAL A 144 4.15 5.46 -6.98
C VAL A 144 2.80 5.91 -7.52
N SER A 145 2.62 5.83 -8.85
CA SER A 145 1.45 6.41 -9.52
C SER A 145 1.05 5.60 -10.75
N PHE A 146 -0.18 5.80 -11.22
CA PHE A 146 -0.57 5.31 -12.55
C PHE A 146 0.25 5.97 -13.67
N ALA A 147 0.89 7.11 -13.42
CA ALA A 147 1.79 7.78 -14.34
C ALA A 147 3.11 7.01 -14.60
N ASP A 148 3.43 5.98 -13.81
CA ASP A 148 4.59 5.10 -14.02
C ASP A 148 4.44 4.29 -15.32
N ILE A 149 3.23 3.84 -15.62
CA ILE A 149 2.94 2.91 -16.73
C ILE A 149 3.30 3.48 -18.11
N PRO A 150 2.89 4.71 -18.49
CA PRO A 150 3.27 5.30 -19.79
C PRO A 150 4.78 5.35 -20.02
N PHE A 151 5.59 5.55 -18.95
CA PHE A 151 7.04 5.51 -19.06
C PHE A 151 7.54 4.13 -19.48
N TYR A 152 7.09 3.07 -18.83
CA TYR A 152 7.51 1.71 -19.15
C TYR A 152 7.00 1.26 -20.52
N VAL A 153 5.78 1.64 -20.91
CA VAL A 153 5.25 1.40 -22.26
C VAL A 153 6.12 2.10 -23.32
N TYR A 154 6.49 3.36 -23.10
CA TYR A 154 7.40 4.09 -23.94
C TYR A 154 8.78 3.42 -24.01
N TYR A 155 9.38 3.13 -22.88
CA TYR A 155 10.80 2.81 -22.82
C TYR A 155 11.12 1.32 -23.01
N LEU A 156 10.28 0.42 -22.48
CA LEU A 156 10.53 -1.03 -22.48
C LEU A 156 9.53 -1.85 -23.29
N ARG A 157 8.29 -1.38 -23.45
CA ARG A 157 7.16 -2.18 -23.99
C ARG A 157 7.09 -3.56 -23.32
N PRO A 158 7.02 -3.62 -22.01
CA PRO A 158 7.11 -4.86 -21.27
C PRO A 158 5.79 -5.62 -21.30
N ALA A 159 5.83 -6.91 -20.95
CA ALA A 159 4.66 -7.65 -20.51
C ALA A 159 4.44 -7.38 -19.01
N PRO A 160 3.50 -6.52 -18.58
CA PRO A 160 3.34 -6.21 -17.18
C PRO A 160 2.63 -7.34 -16.43
N LEU A 161 3.04 -7.57 -15.17
CA LEU A 161 2.22 -8.33 -14.23
C LEU A 161 1.10 -7.43 -13.71
N SER A 162 -0.16 -7.77 -14.00
CA SER A 162 -1.31 -6.94 -13.68
C SER A 162 -2.43 -7.74 -12.99
N ARG A 163 -3.30 -7.01 -12.29
CA ARG A 163 -4.50 -7.62 -11.68
C ARG A 163 -5.51 -7.99 -12.76
N ILE A 164 -6.19 -9.13 -12.57
CA ILE A 164 -7.21 -9.60 -13.51
C ILE A 164 -8.38 -8.61 -13.64
N GLU A 165 -8.70 -7.88 -12.57
CA GLU A 165 -9.77 -6.87 -12.55
C GLU A 165 -9.47 -5.71 -13.50
N ASN A 166 -8.21 -5.40 -13.79
CA ASN A 166 -7.84 -4.38 -14.75
C ASN A 166 -8.22 -4.78 -16.19
N ALA A 167 -8.30 -6.08 -16.47
CA ALA A 167 -8.75 -6.58 -17.76
C ALA A 167 -10.27 -6.52 -17.95
N SER A 168 -11.05 -6.17 -16.94
CA SER A 168 -12.49 -5.90 -17.08
C SER A 168 -12.79 -4.45 -17.50
N ILE A 169 -11.81 -3.55 -17.38
CA ILE A 169 -11.97 -2.14 -17.75
C ILE A 169 -11.85 -1.99 -19.26
N PRO A 170 -12.89 -1.50 -19.97
CA PRO A 170 -12.80 -1.20 -21.40
C PRO A 170 -11.57 -0.33 -21.70
N ILE A 171 -11.01 -0.44 -22.89
CA ILE A 171 -9.77 0.24 -23.32
C ILE A 171 -8.53 -0.39 -22.64
N ILE A 172 -8.48 -0.46 -21.31
CA ILE A 172 -7.34 -1.01 -20.54
C ILE A 172 -7.14 -2.51 -20.86
N LYS A 173 -8.24 -3.25 -21.01
CA LYS A 173 -8.23 -4.67 -21.40
C LYS A 173 -7.37 -4.93 -22.64
N GLU A 174 -7.65 -4.20 -23.72
CA GLU A 174 -6.98 -4.41 -25.01
C GLU A 174 -5.49 -4.02 -24.95
N LEU A 175 -5.17 -2.98 -24.19
CA LEU A 175 -3.79 -2.58 -23.94
C LEU A 175 -3.00 -3.67 -23.19
N HIS A 176 -3.61 -4.30 -22.17
CA HIS A 176 -3.01 -5.41 -21.46
C HIS A 176 -2.77 -6.62 -22.37
N TYR A 177 -3.75 -6.96 -23.20
CA TYR A 177 -3.61 -8.07 -24.14
C TYR A 177 -2.57 -7.76 -25.24
N GLY A 178 -2.55 -6.52 -25.76
CA GLY A 178 -1.53 -6.11 -26.72
C GLY A 178 -0.10 -6.21 -26.16
N LEU A 179 0.09 -5.88 -24.89
CA LEU A 179 1.37 -6.07 -24.21
C LEU A 179 1.61 -7.49 -23.70
N GLN A 180 0.70 -8.43 -23.96
CA GLN A 180 0.74 -9.81 -23.44
C GLN A 180 0.92 -9.85 -21.91
N ALA A 181 0.20 -8.98 -21.19
CA ALA A 181 0.26 -8.86 -19.73
C ALA A 181 -0.01 -10.20 -19.04
N ILE A 182 0.68 -10.47 -17.96
CA ILE A 182 0.40 -11.62 -17.10
C ILE A 182 -0.67 -11.18 -16.11
N LEU A 183 -1.87 -11.74 -16.23
CA LEU A 183 -3.01 -11.41 -15.38
C LEU A 183 -3.04 -12.34 -14.17
N VAL A 184 -3.23 -11.78 -12.97
CA VAL A 184 -3.26 -12.53 -11.72
C VAL A 184 -4.44 -12.10 -10.84
N SER A 185 -5.21 -13.09 -10.37
CA SER A 185 -6.14 -12.92 -9.26
C SER A 185 -5.36 -13.06 -7.94
N ARG A 186 -5.50 -12.07 -7.04
CA ARG A 186 -4.80 -12.08 -5.75
C ARG A 186 -5.42 -13.05 -4.75
N ASP A 187 -6.70 -13.33 -4.91
CA ASP A 187 -7.48 -14.15 -3.98
C ASP A 187 -7.44 -15.64 -4.36
N GLU A 188 -7.07 -15.98 -5.61
CA GLU A 188 -7.02 -17.35 -6.13
C GLU A 188 -5.59 -17.90 -6.13
N GLU A 189 -5.32 -18.96 -5.36
CA GLU A 189 -4.01 -19.59 -5.31
C GLU A 189 -3.59 -20.17 -6.67
N ALA A 190 -4.52 -20.82 -7.40
CA ALA A 190 -4.24 -21.37 -8.72
C ALA A 190 -3.78 -20.28 -9.70
N SER A 191 -4.41 -19.10 -9.68
CA SER A 191 -4.02 -17.97 -10.52
C SER A 191 -2.62 -17.46 -10.16
N ARG A 192 -2.29 -17.40 -8.86
CA ARG A 192 -0.94 -17.02 -8.40
C ARG A 192 0.12 -18.01 -8.84
N GLN A 193 -0.15 -19.32 -8.75
CA GLN A 193 0.79 -20.36 -9.18
C GLN A 193 1.01 -20.33 -10.70
N ASN A 194 -0.07 -20.13 -11.47
CA ASN A 194 0.03 -20.01 -12.93
C ASN A 194 0.86 -18.77 -13.32
N ALA A 195 0.65 -17.62 -12.66
CA ALA A 195 1.45 -16.42 -12.91
C ALA A 195 2.95 -16.66 -12.63
N LYS A 196 3.30 -17.32 -11.53
CA LYS A 196 4.70 -17.69 -11.21
C LYS A 196 5.31 -18.58 -12.29
N LYS A 197 4.57 -19.59 -12.75
CA LYS A 197 4.99 -20.48 -13.84
C LYS A 197 5.24 -19.68 -15.12
N THR A 198 4.30 -18.83 -15.52
CA THR A 198 4.40 -17.99 -16.73
C THR A 198 5.59 -17.04 -16.66
N ILE A 199 5.84 -16.39 -15.51
CA ILE A 199 7.00 -15.52 -15.32
C ILE A 199 8.28 -16.32 -15.56
N LYS A 200 8.41 -17.52 -14.97
CA LYS A 200 9.57 -18.39 -15.14
C LYS A 200 9.77 -18.79 -16.60
N GLU A 201 8.72 -19.26 -17.26
CA GLU A 201 8.78 -19.71 -18.68
C GLU A 201 9.20 -18.56 -19.61
N ARG A 202 8.69 -17.35 -19.39
CA ARG A 202 9.01 -16.18 -20.20
C ARG A 202 10.41 -15.61 -19.89
N SER A 203 10.92 -15.75 -18.67
CA SER A 203 12.22 -15.23 -18.28
C SER A 203 13.39 -15.97 -18.94
N ILE A 204 13.22 -17.24 -19.29
CA ILE A 204 14.26 -18.06 -19.95
C ILE A 204 14.21 -18.01 -21.48
N GLN A 205 13.16 -17.42 -22.07
CA GLN A 205 12.98 -17.33 -23.51
C GLN A 205 13.27 -15.94 -24.06
N PRO A 206 14.31 -15.74 -24.88
CA PRO A 206 14.72 -14.42 -25.39
C PRO A 206 13.66 -13.70 -26.26
N SER A 207 12.77 -14.48 -26.88
CA SER A 207 11.73 -13.96 -27.80
C SER A 207 10.61 -13.18 -27.10
N TRP A 208 10.40 -13.39 -25.80
CA TRP A 208 9.42 -12.65 -25.04
C TRP A 208 9.93 -11.25 -24.67
N PRO A 209 9.02 -10.25 -24.61
CA PRO A 209 9.36 -8.97 -24.00
C PRO A 209 9.72 -9.14 -22.53
N PRO A 210 10.46 -8.19 -21.93
CA PRO A 210 10.75 -8.24 -20.49
C PRO A 210 9.45 -8.17 -19.69
N THR A 211 9.38 -8.93 -18.60
CA THR A 211 8.25 -8.90 -17.66
C THR A 211 8.46 -7.79 -16.64
N LEU A 212 7.56 -6.81 -16.59
CA LEU A 212 7.58 -5.73 -15.60
C LEU A 212 6.74 -6.15 -14.38
N ILE A 213 7.35 -6.06 -13.22
CA ILE A 213 6.70 -6.39 -11.95
C ILE A 213 6.94 -5.25 -10.95
N PHE A 214 5.86 -4.82 -10.30
CA PHE A 214 5.92 -3.95 -9.13
C PHE A 214 5.82 -4.83 -7.87
N PRO A 215 6.97 -5.20 -7.25
CA PRO A 215 6.97 -6.22 -6.20
C PRO A 215 6.30 -5.75 -4.91
N GLU A 216 6.12 -4.45 -4.72
CA GLU A 216 5.32 -3.87 -3.64
C GLU A 216 3.85 -4.35 -3.69
N GLY A 217 3.34 -4.61 -4.89
CA GLY A 217 1.98 -5.10 -5.12
C GLY A 217 0.89 -4.04 -4.87
N THR A 218 1.27 -2.82 -4.54
CA THR A 218 0.42 -1.63 -4.40
C THR A 218 1.28 -0.40 -4.69
N THR A 219 0.65 0.76 -4.86
CA THR A 219 1.35 2.04 -4.93
C THR A 219 1.70 2.54 -3.53
N SER A 220 2.84 3.24 -3.41
CA SER A 220 3.32 3.91 -2.21
C SER A 220 3.64 5.38 -2.52
N ASN A 221 3.91 6.20 -1.50
CA ASN A 221 4.30 7.60 -1.72
C ASN A 221 5.77 7.79 -2.10
N GLY A 222 6.53 6.71 -2.25
CA GLY A 222 7.94 6.72 -2.63
C GLY A 222 8.90 7.27 -1.56
N LYS A 223 8.44 7.56 -0.33
CA LYS A 223 9.28 8.01 0.78
C LYS A 223 9.94 6.88 1.55
N SER A 224 9.48 5.67 1.33
CA SER A 224 10.05 4.42 1.81
C SER A 224 9.75 3.29 0.82
N LEU A 225 10.50 2.18 0.87
CA LEU A 225 10.14 0.97 0.16
C LEU A 225 9.50 -0.02 1.13
N ILE A 226 8.27 -0.42 0.80
CA ILE A 226 7.52 -1.43 1.54
C ILE A 226 8.01 -2.84 1.21
N THR A 227 7.51 -3.84 1.93
CA THR A 227 7.87 -5.26 1.75
C THR A 227 7.62 -5.74 0.32
N PHE A 228 8.61 -6.37 -0.30
CA PHE A 228 8.49 -6.95 -1.63
C PHE A 228 7.88 -8.35 -1.58
N LYS A 229 6.93 -8.60 -2.48
CA LYS A 229 6.37 -9.95 -2.70
C LYS A 229 7.36 -10.81 -3.47
N PRO A 230 7.52 -12.09 -3.12
CA PRO A 230 8.52 -12.96 -3.74
C PRO A 230 8.22 -13.36 -5.20
N GLY A 231 7.05 -13.03 -5.74
CA GLY A 231 6.60 -13.52 -7.06
C GLY A 231 7.56 -13.25 -8.22
N ALA A 232 8.29 -12.13 -8.20
CA ALA A 232 9.29 -11.79 -9.20
C ALA A 232 10.60 -12.56 -9.04
N PHE A 233 10.87 -13.09 -7.86
CA PHE A 233 12.15 -13.65 -7.41
C PHE A 233 12.14 -15.17 -7.36
N ILE A 234 10.95 -15.79 -7.25
CA ILE A 234 10.76 -17.26 -7.27
C ILE A 234 11.41 -17.95 -8.46
N PRO A 235 11.41 -17.39 -9.71
CA PRO A 235 12.10 -18.03 -10.81
C PRO A 235 13.60 -18.26 -10.60
N GLY A 236 14.26 -17.50 -9.73
CA GLY A 236 15.70 -17.56 -9.50
C GLY A 236 16.53 -17.04 -10.68
N GLU A 237 15.92 -16.24 -11.56
CA GLU A 237 16.52 -15.65 -12.74
C GLU A 237 17.04 -14.24 -12.47
N PRO A 238 18.00 -13.72 -13.28
CA PRO A 238 18.49 -12.36 -13.13
C PRO A 238 17.37 -11.31 -13.20
N VAL A 239 17.41 -10.36 -12.27
CA VAL A 239 16.42 -9.28 -12.16
C VAL A 239 17.09 -7.94 -12.36
N GLN A 240 16.56 -7.08 -13.21
CA GLN A 240 16.99 -5.69 -13.30
C GLN A 240 16.10 -4.79 -12.44
N PRO A 241 16.65 -4.22 -11.35
CA PRO A 241 15.94 -3.24 -10.57
C PRO A 241 15.92 -1.88 -11.29
N VAL A 242 14.77 -1.22 -11.25
CA VAL A 242 14.59 0.13 -11.76
C VAL A 242 13.96 0.97 -10.66
N VAL A 243 14.51 2.14 -10.40
CA VAL A 243 13.94 3.08 -9.44
C VAL A 243 13.39 4.28 -10.17
N LEU A 244 12.19 4.70 -9.74
CA LEU A 244 11.43 5.77 -10.33
C LEU A 244 11.09 6.79 -9.24
N ARG A 245 11.28 8.09 -9.53
CA ARG A 245 10.98 9.19 -8.62
C ARG A 245 10.30 10.32 -9.38
N PHE A 246 9.30 10.91 -8.74
CA PHE A 246 8.67 12.14 -9.17
C PHE A 246 9.09 13.28 -8.23
N PRO A 247 10.16 14.03 -8.56
CA PRO A 247 10.52 15.20 -7.76
C PRO A 247 9.39 16.23 -7.84
N HIS A 248 8.83 16.58 -6.69
CA HIS A 248 7.73 17.54 -6.59
C HIS A 248 7.88 18.42 -5.36
N VAL A 249 7.36 19.62 -5.45
CA VAL A 249 7.31 20.57 -4.35
C VAL A 249 5.86 20.80 -3.89
N HIS A 250 4.93 20.78 -4.83
CA HIS A 250 3.55 21.20 -4.58
C HIS A 250 2.52 20.10 -4.84
N LEU A 251 2.78 19.16 -5.76
CA LEU A 251 1.84 18.10 -6.11
C LEU A 251 2.47 16.74 -5.89
N ASP A 252 1.94 16.00 -4.96
CA ASP A 252 2.25 14.59 -4.78
C ASP A 252 1.41 13.74 -5.74
N LEU A 253 2.10 13.04 -6.64
CA LEU A 253 1.49 12.22 -7.68
C LEU A 253 1.12 10.82 -7.19
N CYS A 254 1.46 10.49 -5.94
CA CYS A 254 1.21 9.16 -5.42
C CYS A 254 -0.30 8.84 -5.39
N TRP A 255 -0.62 7.62 -5.79
CA TRP A 255 -1.97 7.10 -5.75
C TRP A 255 -2.09 6.07 -4.64
N VAL A 256 -2.29 6.56 -3.43
CA VAL A 256 -2.39 5.78 -2.19
C VAL A 256 -3.75 5.94 -1.54
N ASN A 257 -4.03 5.11 -0.53
CA ASN A 257 -5.23 5.28 0.29
C ASN A 257 -5.16 6.65 1.01
N GLY A 258 -6.22 7.45 0.91
CA GLY A 258 -6.21 8.85 1.40
C GLY A 258 -5.84 9.90 0.35
N SER A 259 -5.38 9.48 -0.84
CA SER A 259 -5.24 10.38 -2.00
C SER A 259 -6.60 10.94 -2.43
N PRO A 260 -6.61 12.07 -3.15
CA PRO A 260 -7.80 12.52 -3.86
C PRO A 260 -8.38 11.40 -4.74
N SER A 261 -9.67 11.51 -5.11
CA SER A 261 -10.28 10.55 -6.02
C SER A 261 -9.45 10.40 -7.31
N PRO A 262 -9.43 9.24 -7.97
CA PRO A 262 -8.64 9.03 -9.17
C PRO A 262 -8.87 10.10 -10.25
N LEU A 263 -10.11 10.54 -10.43
CA LEU A 263 -10.45 11.59 -11.39
C LEU A 263 -9.86 12.94 -10.97
N MET A 264 -9.91 13.28 -9.69
CA MET A 264 -9.30 14.50 -9.17
C MET A 264 -7.78 14.47 -9.29
N LEU A 265 -7.15 13.33 -9.07
CA LEU A 265 -5.70 13.18 -9.23
C LEU A 265 -5.30 13.34 -10.69
N VAL A 266 -6.03 12.71 -11.63
CA VAL A 266 -5.83 12.93 -13.07
C VAL A 266 -5.97 14.41 -13.43
N TRP A 267 -7.04 15.07 -12.94
CA TRP A 267 -7.25 16.48 -13.16
C TRP A 267 -6.10 17.35 -12.66
N ARG A 268 -5.61 17.08 -11.46
CA ARG A 268 -4.45 17.78 -10.88
C ARG A 268 -3.19 17.57 -11.72
N ILE A 269 -2.94 16.35 -12.20
CA ILE A 269 -1.79 16.04 -13.10
C ILE A 269 -1.91 16.82 -14.41
N LEU A 270 -3.06 16.77 -15.06
CA LEU A 270 -3.29 17.46 -16.33
C LEU A 270 -3.23 18.99 -16.21
N SER A 271 -3.43 19.52 -15.01
CA SER A 271 -3.31 20.95 -14.69
C SER A 271 -1.87 21.40 -14.43
N GLN A 272 -0.89 20.48 -14.36
CA GLN A 272 0.51 20.86 -14.15
C GLN A 272 1.15 21.27 -15.49
N PRO A 273 1.80 22.44 -15.57
CA PRO A 273 2.55 22.83 -16.77
C PRO A 273 3.67 21.84 -17.09
N VAL A 274 4.43 21.44 -16.07
CA VAL A 274 5.58 20.53 -16.17
C VAL A 274 5.58 19.60 -14.97
N ILE A 275 5.88 18.33 -15.22
CA ILE A 275 6.14 17.31 -14.21
C ILE A 275 7.50 16.70 -14.50
N HIS A 276 8.30 16.52 -13.46
CA HIS A 276 9.61 15.89 -13.54
C HIS A 276 9.52 14.41 -13.25
N LEU A 277 10.26 13.61 -14.02
CA LEU A 277 10.41 12.19 -13.82
C LEU A 277 11.89 11.82 -13.87
N GLU A 278 12.36 11.16 -12.85
CA GLU A 278 13.70 10.57 -12.77
C GLU A 278 13.57 9.07 -12.75
N VAL A 279 14.32 8.39 -13.60
CA VAL A 279 14.36 6.94 -13.68
C VAL A 279 15.81 6.47 -13.68
N GLN A 280 16.11 5.47 -12.90
CA GLN A 280 17.43 4.88 -12.89
C GLN A 280 17.35 3.36 -13.04
N PHE A 281 17.93 2.82 -14.11
CA PHE A 281 18.17 1.42 -14.31
C PHE A 281 19.43 1.03 -13.51
N LEU A 282 19.23 0.24 -12.48
CA LEU A 282 20.33 -0.28 -11.68
C LEU A 282 21.01 -1.44 -12.40
N PRO A 283 22.27 -1.77 -12.04
CA PRO A 283 22.91 -2.98 -12.54
C PRO A 283 22.08 -4.22 -12.23
N THR A 284 21.98 -5.12 -13.20
CA THR A 284 21.26 -6.39 -13.05
C THR A 284 21.76 -7.15 -11.83
N HIS A 285 20.84 -7.64 -11.03
CA HIS A 285 21.13 -8.49 -9.89
C HIS A 285 21.07 -9.96 -10.34
N TYR A 286 22.19 -10.62 -10.32
CA TYR A 286 22.32 -12.06 -10.56
C TYR A 286 22.21 -12.77 -9.22
N PRO A 287 21.18 -13.63 -9.01
CA PRO A 287 20.98 -14.25 -7.70
C PRO A 287 22.10 -15.22 -7.32
N SER A 288 22.52 -15.19 -6.06
CA SER A 288 23.40 -16.17 -5.46
C SER A 288 22.72 -17.54 -5.35
N GLN A 289 23.44 -18.59 -4.97
CA GLN A 289 22.84 -19.92 -4.76
C GLN A 289 21.84 -19.89 -3.58
N GLU A 290 22.09 -19.10 -2.55
CA GLU A 290 21.20 -18.90 -1.40
C GLU A 290 19.92 -18.18 -1.84
N GLU A 291 20.05 -17.12 -2.62
CA GLU A 291 18.90 -16.37 -3.15
C GLU A 291 18.04 -17.19 -4.12
N LYS A 292 18.62 -18.14 -4.84
CA LYS A 292 17.84 -19.09 -5.67
C LYS A 292 17.02 -20.07 -4.85
N GLN A 293 17.47 -20.38 -3.64
CA GLN A 293 16.76 -21.26 -2.72
C GLN A 293 15.76 -20.50 -1.86
N ASP A 294 16.04 -19.21 -1.55
CA ASP A 294 15.18 -18.34 -0.77
C ASP A 294 14.79 -17.08 -1.55
N ALA A 295 13.62 -17.11 -2.17
CA ALA A 295 13.09 -16.00 -2.93
C ALA A 295 12.76 -14.77 -2.07
N MET A 296 12.57 -14.92 -0.75
CA MET A 296 12.38 -13.79 0.17
C MET A 296 13.69 -13.08 0.42
N LEU A 297 14.77 -13.82 0.63
CA LEU A 297 16.13 -13.28 0.75
C LEU A 297 16.50 -12.50 -0.53
N PHE A 298 16.22 -13.08 -1.70
CA PHE A 298 16.44 -12.41 -2.98
C PHE A 298 15.67 -11.11 -3.08
N ALA A 299 14.37 -11.13 -2.76
CA ALA A 299 13.50 -9.96 -2.76
C ALA A 299 14.05 -8.86 -1.83
N GLU A 300 14.47 -9.23 -0.64
CA GLU A 300 14.98 -8.31 0.37
C GLU A 300 16.29 -7.64 -0.07
N ASN A 301 17.24 -8.40 -0.61
CA ASN A 301 18.49 -7.87 -1.12
C ASN A 301 18.29 -6.88 -2.27
N VAL A 302 17.37 -7.19 -3.20
CA VAL A 302 16.99 -6.27 -4.27
C VAL A 302 16.30 -5.03 -3.73
N ARG A 303 15.40 -5.17 -2.75
CA ARG A 303 14.72 -4.07 -2.07
C ARG A 303 15.72 -3.10 -1.43
N HIS A 304 16.67 -3.60 -0.68
CA HIS A 304 17.71 -2.78 -0.04
C HIS A 304 18.58 -2.03 -1.08
N ARG A 305 18.94 -2.67 -2.19
CA ARG A 305 19.65 -1.99 -3.28
C ARG A 305 18.84 -0.85 -3.89
N MET A 306 17.54 -1.08 -4.11
CA MET A 306 16.64 -0.05 -4.63
C MET A 306 16.44 1.09 -3.63
N ALA A 307 16.27 0.77 -2.33
CA ALA A 307 16.14 1.76 -1.26
C ALA A 307 17.39 2.65 -1.15
N SER A 308 18.58 2.06 -1.24
CA SER A 308 19.84 2.80 -1.27
C SER A 308 19.95 3.74 -2.47
N ALA A 309 19.52 3.30 -3.67
CA ALA A 309 19.52 4.13 -4.87
C ALA A 309 18.51 5.28 -4.79
N LEU A 310 17.38 5.06 -4.14
CA LEU A 310 16.36 6.08 -3.87
C LEU A 310 16.73 6.98 -2.69
N ASN A 311 17.69 6.58 -1.85
CA ASN A 311 18.00 7.21 -0.56
C ASN A 311 16.76 7.33 0.35
N VAL A 312 16.04 6.21 0.50
CA VAL A 312 14.85 6.10 1.35
C VAL A 312 14.99 4.89 2.28
N PRO A 313 14.31 4.90 3.45
CA PRO A 313 14.28 3.73 4.33
C PRO A 313 13.45 2.59 3.74
N VAL A 314 13.67 1.38 4.25
CA VAL A 314 12.75 0.24 4.07
C VAL A 314 11.83 0.15 5.28
N THR A 315 10.59 -0.32 5.08
CA THR A 315 9.59 -0.50 6.14
C THR A 315 8.96 -1.88 6.04
N SER A 316 8.39 -2.39 7.12
CA SER A 316 7.66 -3.66 7.12
C SER A 316 6.21 -3.54 6.64
N HIS A 317 5.80 -2.36 6.20
CA HIS A 317 4.50 -2.18 5.56
C HIS A 317 4.35 -3.06 4.33
N SER A 318 3.12 -3.46 4.06
CA SER A 318 2.76 -4.34 2.96
C SER A 318 1.39 -3.99 2.37
N PHE A 319 0.95 -4.70 1.35
CA PHE A 319 -0.43 -4.57 0.85
C PHE A 319 -1.48 -4.95 1.91
N ALA A 320 -1.12 -5.74 2.93
CA ALA A 320 -2.04 -6.08 4.01
C ALA A 320 -2.46 -4.84 4.81
N ASP A 321 -1.55 -3.88 5.01
CA ASP A 321 -1.85 -2.61 5.68
C ASP A 321 -2.88 -1.79 4.90
N VAL A 322 -2.73 -1.70 3.58
CA VAL A 322 -3.72 -1.05 2.71
C VAL A 322 -5.08 -1.74 2.82
N LYS A 323 -5.10 -3.07 2.83
CA LYS A 323 -6.34 -3.86 2.95
C LYS A 323 -7.02 -3.62 4.31
N LEU A 324 -6.25 -3.56 5.39
CA LEU A 324 -6.75 -3.25 6.73
C LEU A 324 -7.32 -1.83 6.78
N GLY A 325 -6.58 -0.84 6.23
CA GLY A 325 -7.03 0.55 6.17
C GLY A 325 -8.31 0.75 5.37
N LEU A 326 -8.46 0.07 4.22
CA LEU A 326 -9.69 0.10 3.43
C LEU A 326 -10.88 -0.50 4.20
N LYS A 327 -10.66 -1.57 4.98
CA LYS A 327 -11.70 -2.14 5.84
C LYS A 327 -12.06 -1.20 6.99
N ALA A 328 -11.07 -0.58 7.64
CA ALA A 328 -11.31 0.45 8.66
C ALA A 328 -12.08 1.66 8.10
N ALA A 329 -11.76 2.10 6.89
CA ALA A 329 -12.49 3.17 6.21
C ALA A 329 -13.96 2.81 5.94
N ASN A 330 -14.28 1.54 5.66
CA ASN A 330 -15.67 1.06 5.55
C ASN A 330 -16.41 1.18 6.90
N TYR A 331 -15.71 1.03 8.01
CA TYR A 331 -16.24 1.27 9.36
C TYR A 331 -16.38 2.77 9.69
N GLY A 332 -15.95 3.66 8.79
CA GLY A 332 -16.08 5.11 8.92
C GLY A 332 -14.90 5.79 9.61
N PHE A 333 -13.80 5.06 9.81
CA PHE A 333 -12.56 5.65 10.32
C PHE A 333 -11.79 6.41 9.25
N PRO A 334 -10.95 7.38 9.65
CA PRO A 334 -9.98 7.96 8.75
C PRO A 334 -9.11 6.86 8.13
N GLY A 335 -8.83 6.94 6.84
CA GLY A 335 -8.00 5.93 6.15
C GLY A 335 -6.58 5.79 6.72
N GLN A 336 -6.17 6.70 7.59
CA GLN A 336 -4.89 6.73 8.27
C GLN A 336 -4.86 5.95 9.59
N LEU A 337 -6.02 5.50 10.12
CA LEU A 337 -6.10 4.81 11.41
C LEU A 337 -5.10 3.65 11.54
N THR A 338 -4.93 2.89 10.46
CA THR A 338 -4.08 1.70 10.46
C THR A 338 -2.67 1.95 9.92
N SER A 339 -2.36 3.17 9.50
CA SER A 339 -1.06 3.52 8.91
C SER A 339 0.08 3.60 9.93
N THR A 340 -0.26 3.70 11.20
CA THR A 340 0.69 3.66 12.33
C THR A 340 1.10 2.23 12.69
N VAL A 341 0.46 1.22 12.10
CA VAL A 341 0.63 -0.20 12.43
C VAL A 341 1.09 -0.95 11.19
N GLU A 342 2.21 -1.63 11.28
CA GLU A 342 2.70 -2.55 10.26
C GLU A 342 2.11 -3.94 10.49
N VAL A 343 1.18 -4.39 9.64
CA VAL A 343 0.48 -5.68 9.76
C VAL A 343 1.46 -6.85 9.89
N ASP A 344 2.51 -6.88 9.07
CA ASP A 344 3.52 -7.94 9.11
C ASP A 344 4.27 -7.96 10.45
N THR A 345 4.54 -6.78 11.03
CA THR A 345 5.16 -6.66 12.36
C THR A 345 4.21 -7.14 13.46
N VAL A 346 2.93 -6.77 13.39
CA VAL A 346 1.89 -7.25 14.32
C VAL A 346 1.76 -8.77 14.26
N GLN A 347 1.69 -9.33 13.07
CA GLN A 347 1.60 -10.80 12.91
C GLN A 347 2.80 -11.52 13.50
N LYS A 348 4.00 -11.02 13.27
CA LYS A 348 5.24 -11.65 13.76
C LYS A 348 5.43 -11.51 15.27
N ARG A 349 5.11 -10.32 15.83
CA ARG A 349 5.36 -10.03 17.25
C ARG A 349 4.21 -10.43 18.15
N LEU A 350 2.98 -10.16 17.74
CA LEU A 350 1.78 -10.40 18.55
C LEU A 350 1.07 -11.71 18.20
N GLY A 351 1.45 -12.37 17.11
CA GLY A 351 0.82 -13.60 16.66
C GLY A 351 -0.62 -13.42 16.16
N LEU A 352 -1.06 -12.18 15.92
CA LEU A 352 -2.41 -11.90 15.44
C LEU A 352 -2.54 -12.18 13.95
N SER A 353 -3.54 -12.95 13.56
CA SER A 353 -3.94 -13.09 12.15
C SER A 353 -4.59 -11.81 11.63
N PHE A 354 -4.67 -11.68 10.30
CA PHE A 354 -5.36 -10.54 9.67
C PHE A 354 -6.84 -10.44 10.10
N ASP A 355 -7.51 -11.58 10.26
CA ASP A 355 -8.93 -11.61 10.67
C ASP A 355 -9.12 -11.21 12.12
N GLU A 356 -8.20 -11.56 13.01
CA GLU A 356 -8.21 -11.10 14.39
C GLU A 356 -7.96 -9.60 14.48
N MET A 357 -6.99 -9.07 13.71
CA MET A 357 -6.79 -7.61 13.62
C MET A 357 -8.05 -6.90 13.12
N LEU A 358 -8.74 -7.46 12.13
CA LEU A 358 -9.99 -6.89 11.64
C LEU A 358 -11.11 -6.93 12.69
N ALA A 359 -11.18 -8.00 13.51
CA ALA A 359 -12.10 -8.07 14.64
C ALA A 359 -11.79 -6.99 15.69
N LEU A 360 -10.51 -6.70 15.91
CA LEU A 360 -10.08 -5.62 16.81
C LEU A 360 -10.38 -4.22 16.26
N VAL A 361 -10.34 -4.01 14.93
CA VAL A 361 -10.85 -2.77 14.32
C VAL A 361 -12.34 -2.59 14.62
N ALA A 362 -13.13 -3.65 14.50
CA ALA A 362 -14.56 -3.59 14.83
C ALA A 362 -14.80 -3.28 16.31
N LYS A 363 -14.02 -3.88 17.22
CA LYS A 363 -14.09 -3.61 18.66
C LYS A 363 -13.69 -2.17 18.99
N PHE A 364 -12.61 -1.68 18.38
CA PHE A 364 -12.17 -0.28 18.49
C PHE A 364 -13.30 0.68 18.09
N MET A 365 -14.03 0.37 17.00
CA MET A 365 -15.16 1.16 16.52
C MET A 365 -16.29 1.29 17.54
N VAL A 366 -16.57 0.23 18.30
CA VAL A 366 -17.64 0.23 19.30
C VAL A 366 -17.31 1.20 20.44
N ILE A 367 -16.04 1.37 20.77
CA ILE A 367 -15.57 2.28 21.82
C ILE A 367 -15.42 3.72 21.28
N ASN A 368 -14.73 3.88 20.12
CA ASN A 368 -14.49 5.19 19.48
C ASN A 368 -15.74 5.70 18.76
N LYS A 369 -16.64 6.32 19.50
CA LYS A 369 -17.92 6.84 19.01
C LYS A 369 -17.73 8.10 18.14
N SER A 370 -16.73 8.92 18.45
CA SER A 370 -16.37 10.13 17.70
C SER A 370 -15.83 9.83 16.30
N LYS A 371 -15.16 8.66 16.13
CA LYS A 371 -14.52 8.20 14.88
C LYS A 371 -13.39 9.10 14.37
N ASP A 372 -12.76 9.80 15.26
CA ASP A 372 -11.55 10.55 14.96
C ASP A 372 -10.30 9.66 14.86
N GLY A 373 -10.40 8.39 15.26
CA GLY A 373 -9.32 7.41 15.22
C GLY A 373 -8.56 7.27 16.52
N GLU A 374 -9.01 7.93 17.58
CA GLU A 374 -8.43 7.92 18.90
C GLU A 374 -9.52 7.77 19.96
N ILE A 375 -9.41 6.80 20.86
CA ILE A 375 -10.36 6.61 21.96
C ILE A 375 -9.98 7.55 23.10
N LYS A 376 -10.85 8.53 23.40
CA LYS A 376 -10.68 9.43 24.54
C LYS A 376 -11.18 8.79 25.82
N LEU A 377 -10.66 9.29 26.95
CA LEU A 377 -11.04 8.79 28.28
C LEU A 377 -12.56 8.76 28.49
N GLU A 378 -13.26 9.81 28.06
CA GLU A 378 -14.72 9.91 28.19
C GLU A 378 -15.45 8.77 27.45
N GLU A 379 -15.05 8.49 26.22
CA GLU A 379 -15.63 7.42 25.40
C GLU A 379 -15.35 6.04 26.01
N PHE A 380 -14.14 5.87 26.54
CA PHE A 380 -13.73 4.64 27.20
C PHE A 380 -14.53 4.41 28.48
N VAL A 381 -14.67 5.42 29.34
CA VAL A 381 -15.49 5.35 30.56
C VAL A 381 -16.95 5.09 30.24
N ASP A 382 -17.51 5.80 29.25
CA ASP A 382 -18.90 5.62 28.81
C ASP A 382 -19.19 4.20 28.32
N GLN A 383 -18.23 3.55 27.64
CA GLN A 383 -18.40 2.17 27.17
C GLN A 383 -18.61 1.17 28.33
N PHE A 384 -17.99 1.42 29.47
CA PHE A 384 -18.01 0.50 30.62
C PHE A 384 -18.90 0.98 31.78
N ARG A 385 -19.55 2.15 31.65
CA ARG A 385 -20.39 2.77 32.71
C ARG A 385 -21.49 1.84 33.22
N ASP A 386 -22.19 1.16 32.33
CA ASP A 386 -23.33 0.30 32.65
C ASP A 386 -22.91 -1.08 33.14
N MET A 387 -21.61 -1.38 33.18
CA MET A 387 -21.09 -2.68 33.58
C MET A 387 -20.83 -2.82 35.09
N ASN A 388 -21.27 -1.84 35.90
CA ASN A 388 -21.07 -1.80 37.33
C ASN A 388 -19.60 -1.99 37.78
N VAL A 389 -18.70 -1.28 37.08
CA VAL A 389 -17.27 -1.23 37.31
C VAL A 389 -16.89 0.07 37.99
N ASN A 390 -15.89 0.03 38.88
CA ASN A 390 -15.40 1.24 39.54
C ASN A 390 -14.72 2.16 38.51
N GLU A 391 -15.18 3.40 38.42
CA GLU A 391 -14.69 4.38 37.48
C GLU A 391 -13.17 4.67 37.64
N ASN A 392 -12.67 4.72 38.88
CA ASN A 392 -11.24 4.85 39.15
C ASN A 392 -10.43 3.70 38.56
N SER A 393 -10.95 2.48 38.61
CA SER A 393 -10.28 1.32 38.00
C SER A 393 -10.27 1.39 36.47
N ILE A 394 -11.36 1.91 35.85
CA ILE A 394 -11.42 2.16 34.40
C ILE A 394 -10.41 3.25 34.01
N ASN A 395 -10.34 4.34 34.78
CA ASN A 395 -9.40 5.43 34.52
C ASN A 395 -7.93 4.95 34.60
N GLN A 396 -7.60 4.16 35.61
CA GLN A 396 -6.26 3.55 35.73
C GLN A 396 -5.98 2.58 34.56
N PHE A 397 -6.98 1.82 34.14
CA PHE A 397 -6.84 0.91 33.01
C PHE A 397 -6.66 1.64 31.69
N PHE A 398 -7.41 2.71 31.45
CA PHE A 398 -7.19 3.60 30.32
C PHE A 398 -5.76 4.14 30.30
N GLN A 399 -5.28 4.65 31.43
CA GLN A 399 -3.89 5.16 31.56
C GLN A 399 -2.83 4.08 31.30
N ALA A 400 -3.12 2.82 31.60
CA ALA A 400 -2.22 1.71 31.29
C ALA A 400 -2.19 1.37 29.79
N LEU A 401 -3.25 1.67 29.06
CA LEU A 401 -3.36 1.46 27.61
C LEU A 401 -2.80 2.66 26.81
N ASP A 402 -2.95 3.89 27.31
CA ASP A 402 -2.38 5.11 26.74
C ASP A 402 -0.87 5.13 27.01
N LEU A 403 -0.09 4.52 26.08
CA LEU A 403 1.33 4.23 26.28
C LEU A 403 2.23 5.46 26.10
N ASP A 404 1.82 6.43 25.32
CA ASP A 404 2.58 7.63 24.99
C ASP A 404 2.14 8.88 25.79
N ASN A 405 1.12 8.77 26.61
CA ASN A 405 0.53 9.87 27.41
C ASN A 405 -0.14 10.97 26.58
N SER A 406 -0.64 10.64 25.42
CA SER A 406 -1.37 11.59 24.58
C SER A 406 -2.72 12.02 25.18
N GLY A 407 -3.25 11.23 26.14
CA GLY A 407 -4.60 11.39 26.68
C GLY A 407 -5.67 10.70 25.86
N ALA A 408 -5.25 9.93 24.87
CA ALA A 408 -6.12 9.14 24.00
C ALA A 408 -5.45 7.78 23.67
N ILE A 409 -6.21 6.76 23.36
CA ILE A 409 -5.69 5.45 22.94
C ILE A 409 -5.79 5.38 21.41
N ASP A 410 -4.65 5.31 20.73
CA ASP A 410 -4.60 5.07 19.30
C ASP A 410 -4.85 3.58 18.96
N TYR A 411 -5.02 3.27 17.67
CA TYR A 411 -5.29 1.87 17.27
C TYR A 411 -4.10 0.93 17.56
N ARG A 412 -2.87 1.41 17.52
CA ARG A 412 -1.66 0.64 17.86
C ARG A 412 -1.66 0.24 19.34
N GLU A 413 -1.91 1.21 20.21
CA GLU A 413 -2.01 0.99 21.66
C GLU A 413 -3.16 0.07 22.02
N PHE A 414 -4.29 0.23 21.31
CA PHE A 414 -5.44 -0.64 21.45
C PHE A 414 -5.13 -2.09 21.06
N LEU A 415 -4.35 -2.33 19.98
CA LEU A 415 -3.90 -3.67 19.60
C LEU A 415 -3.04 -4.30 20.68
N VAL A 416 -2.03 -3.58 21.15
CA VAL A 416 -1.12 -4.02 22.21
C VAL A 416 -1.92 -4.37 23.47
N GLY A 417 -2.79 -3.46 23.90
CA GLY A 417 -3.65 -3.66 25.08
C GLY A 417 -4.59 -4.85 24.93
N SER A 418 -5.19 -5.01 23.75
CA SER A 418 -6.10 -6.14 23.49
C SER A 418 -5.40 -7.49 23.57
N VAL A 419 -4.16 -7.59 23.07
CA VAL A 419 -3.35 -8.81 23.19
C VAL A 419 -2.97 -9.09 24.66
N ALA A 420 -2.55 -8.05 25.39
CA ALA A 420 -2.24 -8.19 26.82
C ALA A 420 -3.46 -8.69 27.61
N ILE A 421 -4.65 -8.11 27.34
CA ILE A 421 -5.92 -8.56 27.93
C ILE A 421 -6.21 -10.02 27.56
N GLY A 422 -6.05 -10.38 26.29
CA GLY A 422 -6.24 -11.76 25.81
C GLY A 422 -5.31 -12.76 26.50
N ASN A 423 -4.07 -12.38 26.75
CA ASN A 423 -3.10 -13.20 27.48
C ASN A 423 -3.50 -13.38 28.95
N ILE A 424 -4.00 -12.33 29.61
CA ILE A 424 -4.53 -12.43 31.00
C ILE A 424 -5.76 -13.33 31.02
N LEU A 425 -6.72 -13.13 30.12
CA LEU A 425 -7.95 -13.94 30.09
C LEU A 425 -7.72 -15.41 29.73
N SER A 426 -6.66 -15.72 28.99
CA SER A 426 -6.26 -17.10 28.67
C SER A 426 -5.32 -17.72 29.70
N GLY A 427 -4.96 -17.01 30.77
CA GLY A 427 -4.04 -17.47 31.80
C GLY A 427 -2.58 -17.55 31.40
N LYS A 428 -2.22 -16.95 30.25
CA LYS A 428 -0.83 -16.86 29.79
C LYS A 428 -0.02 -15.80 30.53
N SER A 429 -0.69 -14.78 31.06
CA SER A 429 -0.08 -13.70 31.84
C SER A 429 -0.86 -13.48 33.13
N VAL A 430 -0.16 -13.01 34.18
CA VAL A 430 -0.76 -12.68 35.44
C VAL A 430 -1.44 -11.33 35.37
N CYS A 431 -2.67 -11.23 35.91
CA CYS A 431 -3.36 -9.94 35.99
C CYS A 431 -2.66 -9.03 37.01
N PRO A 432 -2.26 -7.80 36.60
CA PRO A 432 -1.68 -6.84 37.54
C PRO A 432 -2.65 -6.47 38.66
N GLN A 433 -2.14 -6.31 39.88
CA GLN A 433 -2.93 -6.05 41.09
C GLN A 433 -3.99 -4.92 40.97
N PRO A 434 -3.70 -3.77 40.33
CA PRO A 434 -4.70 -2.70 40.20
C PRO A 434 -5.94 -3.12 39.41
N PHE A 435 -5.83 -4.13 38.52
CA PHE A 435 -6.87 -4.51 37.55
C PHE A 435 -7.62 -5.81 37.93
N THR A 436 -7.23 -6.51 39.00
CA THR A 436 -7.84 -7.80 39.39
C THR A 436 -9.36 -7.70 39.46
N LYS A 437 -9.90 -6.64 40.06
CA LYS A 437 -11.36 -6.44 40.17
C LYS A 437 -12.05 -6.20 38.82
N LEU A 438 -11.36 -5.60 37.82
CA LEU A 438 -11.88 -5.44 36.46
C LEU A 438 -12.03 -6.80 35.78
N PHE A 439 -11.02 -7.65 35.92
CA PHE A 439 -11.01 -8.98 35.31
C PHE A 439 -11.89 -10.01 36.07
N GLU A 440 -12.35 -9.72 37.29
CA GLU A 440 -13.39 -10.45 38.00
C GLU A 440 -14.80 -10.09 37.55
N ASN A 441 -14.97 -8.91 36.90
CA ASN A 441 -16.28 -8.45 36.43
C ASN A 441 -16.66 -9.19 35.15
N LYS A 442 -17.73 -9.99 35.21
CA LYS A 442 -18.19 -10.83 34.08
C LYS A 442 -18.57 -10.03 32.83
N SER A 443 -19.18 -8.84 33.00
CA SER A 443 -19.61 -8.01 31.89
C SER A 443 -18.40 -7.38 31.15
N PHE A 444 -17.40 -6.93 31.92
CA PHE A 444 -16.14 -6.42 31.38
C PHE A 444 -15.40 -7.52 30.60
N VAL A 445 -15.25 -8.71 31.18
CA VAL A 445 -14.61 -9.86 30.53
C VAL A 445 -15.36 -10.26 29.24
N ALA A 446 -16.70 -10.33 29.32
CA ALA A 446 -17.54 -10.68 28.18
C ALA A 446 -17.38 -9.70 27.02
N PHE A 447 -17.23 -8.40 27.29
CA PHE A 447 -16.94 -7.40 26.24
C PHE A 447 -15.65 -7.72 25.51
N TRP A 448 -14.57 -8.03 26.21
CA TRP A 448 -13.28 -8.33 25.59
C TRP A 448 -13.24 -9.67 24.83
N GLN A 449 -14.04 -10.64 25.26
CA GLN A 449 -14.16 -11.95 24.61
C GLN A 449 -15.11 -11.94 23.41
N LYS A 450 -16.04 -10.97 23.32
CA LYS A 450 -17.04 -10.89 22.26
C LYS A 450 -16.43 -10.50 20.91
N ASP A 451 -16.90 -11.15 19.84
CA ASP A 451 -16.65 -10.70 18.46
C ASP A 451 -17.66 -9.60 18.09
N HIS A 452 -17.17 -8.40 17.88
CA HIS A 452 -17.97 -7.23 17.55
C HIS A 452 -18.15 -7.00 16.04
N LYS A 453 -17.68 -7.91 15.17
CA LYS A 453 -17.80 -7.78 13.69
C LYS A 453 -19.24 -7.60 13.25
N LYS A 454 -20.15 -8.39 13.82
CA LYS A 454 -21.57 -8.34 13.45
C LYS A 454 -22.19 -6.98 13.80
N GLU A 455 -21.91 -6.45 14.97
CA GLU A 455 -22.39 -5.12 15.40
C GLU A 455 -21.83 -4.01 14.52
N ALA A 456 -20.55 -4.12 14.16
CA ALA A 456 -19.89 -3.19 13.27
C ALA A 456 -20.49 -3.22 11.85
N ASP A 457 -20.77 -4.40 11.32
CA ASP A 457 -21.39 -4.58 10.00
C ASP A 457 -22.85 -4.06 9.95
N GLU A 458 -23.64 -4.28 11.01
CA GLU A 458 -25.00 -3.73 11.14
C GLU A 458 -24.98 -2.20 11.19
N GLU A 459 -24.05 -1.61 11.92
CA GLU A 459 -23.87 -0.15 11.98
C GLU A 459 -23.48 0.45 10.62
N ILE A 460 -22.62 -0.24 9.86
CA ILE A 460 -22.28 0.17 8.49
C ILE A 460 -23.52 0.16 7.60
N GLN A 461 -24.31 -0.90 7.64
CA GLN A 461 -25.52 -1.02 6.83
C GLN A 461 -26.53 0.10 7.16
N ARG A 462 -26.72 0.38 8.45
CA ARG A 462 -27.59 1.48 8.91
C ARG A 462 -27.13 2.82 8.30
N ARG A 463 -25.84 3.13 8.38
CA ARG A 463 -25.28 4.39 7.84
C ARG A 463 -25.34 4.49 6.33
N GLN A 464 -25.15 3.39 5.63
CA GLN A 464 -25.30 3.37 4.18
C GLN A 464 -26.75 3.66 3.77
N GLN A 465 -27.72 3.18 4.53
CA GLN A 465 -29.15 3.48 4.32
C GLN A 465 -29.46 4.94 4.62
N GLU A 466 -28.95 5.49 5.73
CA GLU A 466 -29.11 6.91 6.08
C GLU A 466 -28.52 7.84 5.01
N ARG A 467 -27.30 7.53 4.51
CA ARG A 467 -26.68 8.31 3.42
C ARG A 467 -27.45 8.21 2.09
N LYS A 468 -28.07 7.08 1.79
CA LYS A 468 -28.92 6.94 0.60
C LYS A 468 -30.18 7.77 0.76
N LYS A 469 -30.79 7.76 1.94
CA LYS A 469 -31.99 8.56 2.25
C LYS A 469 -31.72 10.07 2.16
N ALA A 470 -30.63 10.55 2.76
CA ALA A 470 -30.20 11.96 2.70
C ALA A 470 -29.79 12.45 1.30
N LYS A 471 -29.54 11.55 0.33
CA LYS A 471 -29.28 11.91 -1.08
C LYS A 471 -30.55 11.88 -1.95
N SER A 472 -31.63 11.31 -1.45
CA SER A 472 -32.91 11.24 -2.14
C SER A 472 -33.87 12.34 -1.68
N GLU A 473 -33.58 12.98 -0.57
CA GLU A 473 -34.18 14.24 -0.10
C GLU A 473 -33.40 15.46 -0.64
#